data_00cd8a4c13061f74068fa05a99d77dd1
#
_entry.id   00cd8a4c13061f74068fa05a99d77dd1
#
_cell.length_a   1.000
_cell.length_b   1.000
_cell.length_c   1.000
_cell.angle_alpha   90.00
_cell.angle_beta   90.00
_cell.angle_gamma   90.00
#
_symmetry.space_group_name_H-M   'P 1'
#
loop_
_entity.id
_entity.type
_entity.pdbx_description
1 polymer ?
#
loop_
_entity_poly.entity_id
_entity_poly.type
_entity_poly.pdbx_seq_one_letter_code
_entity_poly.pdbx_strand_id
1 'polypeptide(L)'
;METLSSLNLMNWIDENRKLLKPPMLNKPIWRNTDFIIMILAGPILRTDFHVNPYEEFFYQLKGNMTLKIIENKTIKEVKVSEGSVFLLPAYIPHSPQRPEPESLGLVIERTRPEGVMDQFEWICESCVTCVHRVELHLSNFARDRNFLFKKYYSKIANK
;
A
#
# COMPACT_ATOMS: atom_id res chain seq x y z
N MET A 1 16.98 -3.30 28.67
CA MET A 1 16.34 -2.12 28.04
C MET A 1 17.01 -1.92 26.70
N GLU A 2 16.28 -2.06 25.59
CA GLU A 2 16.85 -1.70 24.29
C GLU A 2 17.16 -0.20 24.27
N THR A 3 18.36 0.13 23.83
CA THR A 3 18.79 1.53 23.74
C THR A 3 17.99 2.20 22.62
N LEU A 4 17.26 3.28 22.94
CA LEU A 4 16.58 4.07 21.94
C LEU A 4 17.63 4.69 21.00
N SER A 5 17.57 4.32 19.73
CA SER A 5 18.49 4.82 18.70
C SER A 5 17.73 5.21 17.43
N SER A 6 18.26 6.17 16.70
CA SER A 6 17.78 6.50 15.37
C SER A 6 18.14 5.39 14.38
N LEU A 7 17.31 5.23 13.34
CA LEU A 7 17.57 4.35 12.22
C LEU A 7 17.92 5.19 10.99
N ASN A 8 19.04 4.87 10.34
CA ASN A 8 19.32 5.44 9.03
C ASN A 8 18.50 4.72 7.97
N LEU A 9 17.50 5.41 7.44
CA LEU A 9 16.52 4.82 6.52
C LEU A 9 17.16 4.28 5.23
N MET A 10 18.13 5.01 4.67
CA MET A 10 18.77 4.60 3.41
C MET A 10 19.63 3.34 3.60
N ASN A 11 20.39 3.28 4.69
CA ASN A 11 21.15 2.07 5.04
C ASN A 11 20.22 0.88 5.24
N TRP A 12 19.11 1.08 5.96
CA TRP A 12 18.11 0.02 6.17
C TRP A 12 17.51 -0.48 4.85
N ILE A 13 17.21 0.42 3.90
CA ILE A 13 16.72 0.06 2.56
C ILE A 13 17.77 -0.78 1.83
N ASP A 14 19.04 -0.38 1.86
CA ASP A 14 20.12 -1.09 1.18
C ASP A 14 20.32 -2.50 1.74
N GLU A 15 20.32 -2.67 3.05
CA GLU A 15 20.40 -3.97 3.73
C GLU A 15 19.20 -4.88 3.40
N ASN A 16 18.05 -4.29 3.15
CA ASN A 16 16.80 -5.03 2.89
C ASN A 16 16.41 -5.11 1.41
N ARG A 17 17.22 -4.63 0.48
CA ARG A 17 16.91 -4.61 -0.98
C ARG A 17 16.46 -5.96 -1.53
N LYS A 18 17.04 -7.06 -1.06
CA LYS A 18 16.67 -8.42 -1.50
C LYS A 18 15.24 -8.80 -1.11
N LEU A 19 14.72 -8.23 -0.03
CA LEU A 19 13.37 -8.47 0.46
C LEU A 19 12.33 -7.50 -0.14
N LEU A 20 12.81 -6.43 -0.80
CA LEU A 20 12.00 -5.45 -1.51
C LEU A 20 11.84 -5.81 -3.01
N LYS A 21 11.87 -7.10 -3.34
CA LYS A 21 11.68 -7.65 -4.69
C LYS A 21 10.43 -8.54 -4.73
N PRO A 22 9.85 -8.76 -5.91
CA PRO A 22 8.75 -9.71 -6.04
C PRO A 22 9.07 -11.05 -5.37
N PRO A 23 8.11 -11.69 -4.70
CA PRO A 23 6.69 -11.29 -4.56
C PRO A 23 6.40 -10.32 -3.40
N MET A 24 7.37 -9.96 -2.58
CA MET A 24 7.13 -9.28 -1.29
C MET A 24 7.10 -7.75 -1.38
N LEU A 25 7.59 -7.09 -2.35
CA LEU A 25 7.58 -5.65 -2.68
C LEU A 25 7.30 -4.62 -1.55
N ASN A 26 7.00 -5.05 -0.33
CA ASN A 26 6.76 -4.21 0.83
C ASN A 26 7.40 -4.82 2.09
N LYS A 27 7.93 -3.96 2.96
CA LYS A 27 8.49 -4.39 4.24
C LYS A 27 8.28 -3.33 5.32
N PRO A 28 7.64 -3.67 6.45
CA PRO A 28 7.59 -2.79 7.60
C PRO A 28 8.97 -2.62 8.21
N ILE A 29 9.26 -1.39 8.65
CA ILE A 29 10.54 -1.05 9.31
C ILE A 29 10.51 -1.53 10.75
N TRP A 30 9.41 -1.28 11.46
CA TRP A 30 9.18 -1.75 12.82
C TRP A 30 7.95 -2.64 12.89
N ARG A 31 7.82 -3.36 13.99
CA ARG A 31 6.68 -4.24 14.28
C ARG A 31 6.13 -3.93 15.66
N ASN A 32 4.86 -4.23 15.88
CA ASN A 32 4.16 -4.05 17.16
C ASN A 32 4.20 -2.59 17.63
N THR A 33 3.92 -1.67 16.71
CA THR A 33 3.86 -0.23 16.92
C THR A 33 2.47 0.28 16.55
N ASP A 34 2.09 1.47 17.05
CA ASP A 34 0.81 2.12 16.74
C ASP A 34 0.71 2.58 15.28
N PHE A 35 1.85 2.70 14.61
CA PHE A 35 1.93 3.03 13.19
C PHE A 35 2.57 1.88 12.41
N ILE A 36 2.01 1.59 11.24
CA ILE A 36 2.63 0.76 10.23
C ILE A 36 3.50 1.69 9.38
N ILE A 37 4.82 1.58 9.52
CA ILE A 37 5.78 2.35 8.73
C ILE A 37 6.51 1.36 7.84
N MET A 38 6.29 1.46 6.52
CA MET A 38 6.81 0.47 5.58
C MET A 38 7.42 1.10 4.33
N ILE A 39 8.38 0.38 3.76
CA ILE A 39 8.91 0.66 2.43
C ILE A 39 8.19 -0.21 1.41
N LEU A 40 7.77 0.42 0.32
CA LEU A 40 7.21 -0.25 -0.85
C LEU A 40 8.13 -0.03 -2.05
N ALA A 41 8.39 -1.11 -2.78
CA ALA A 41 9.19 -1.07 -4.01
C ALA A 41 8.32 -1.35 -5.24
N GLY A 42 8.76 -0.86 -6.39
CA GLY A 42 8.23 -1.26 -7.70
C GLY A 42 8.93 -2.53 -8.24
N PRO A 43 8.41 -3.13 -9.34
CA PRO A 43 7.18 -2.71 -10.03
C PRO A 43 5.92 -3.27 -9.34
N ILE A 44 4.92 -2.43 -9.16
CA ILE A 44 3.59 -2.82 -8.67
C ILE A 44 2.53 -2.18 -9.55
N LEU A 45 1.66 -3.00 -10.14
CA LEU A 45 0.43 -2.58 -10.81
C LEU A 45 -0.74 -3.28 -10.13
N ARG A 46 -1.55 -2.52 -9.42
CA ARG A 46 -2.72 -3.04 -8.70
C ARG A 46 -3.98 -2.91 -9.54
N THR A 47 -4.87 -3.87 -9.40
CA THR A 47 -6.22 -3.85 -10.01
C THR A 47 -7.32 -3.62 -8.98
N ASP A 48 -6.99 -3.70 -7.71
CA ASP A 48 -7.87 -3.43 -6.58
C ASP A 48 -7.69 -2.01 -6.07
N PHE A 49 -8.73 -1.49 -5.43
CA PHE A 49 -8.71 -0.28 -4.63
C PHE A 49 -8.78 -0.66 -3.16
N HIS A 50 -7.89 -0.10 -2.36
CA HIS A 50 -7.88 -0.23 -0.91
C HIS A 50 -8.69 0.91 -0.30
N VAL A 51 -9.55 0.60 0.67
CA VAL A 51 -10.26 1.58 1.49
C VAL A 51 -9.76 1.46 2.92
N ASN A 52 -8.91 2.39 3.30
CA ASN A 52 -8.33 2.47 4.63
C ASN A 52 -9.26 3.29 5.55
N PRO A 53 -9.64 2.81 6.73
CA PRO A 53 -10.47 3.58 7.67
C PRO A 53 -9.73 4.76 8.31
N TYR A 54 -8.44 4.89 8.08
CA TYR A 54 -7.58 5.97 8.57
C TYR A 54 -6.87 6.68 7.43
N GLU A 55 -6.28 7.83 7.74
CA GLU A 55 -5.39 8.55 6.84
C GLU A 55 -4.16 7.70 6.51
N GLU A 56 -3.61 7.89 5.31
CA GLU A 56 -2.41 7.22 4.84
C GLU A 56 -1.44 8.25 4.28
N PHE A 57 -0.23 8.30 4.84
CA PHE A 57 0.81 9.22 4.40
C PHE A 57 1.77 8.52 3.45
N PHE A 58 2.02 9.15 2.32
CA PHE A 58 2.96 8.70 1.29
C PHE A 58 4.13 9.67 1.17
N TYR A 59 5.33 9.14 1.12
CA TYR A 59 6.53 9.86 0.72
C TYR A 59 7.24 9.08 -0.38
N GLN A 60 7.38 9.68 -1.54
CA GLN A 60 8.07 9.06 -2.67
C GLN A 60 9.58 9.30 -2.58
N LEU A 61 10.33 8.25 -2.22
CA LEU A 61 11.76 8.31 -1.97
C LEU A 61 12.59 8.28 -3.26
N LYS A 62 12.15 7.49 -4.26
CA LYS A 62 12.83 7.32 -5.55
C LYS A 62 11.84 6.98 -6.65
N GLY A 63 12.05 7.55 -7.85
CA GLY A 63 11.16 7.37 -8.99
C GLY A 63 9.80 7.99 -8.77
N ASN A 64 8.79 7.49 -9.48
CA ASN A 64 7.44 8.06 -9.44
C ASN A 64 6.41 7.02 -9.01
N MET A 65 5.29 7.52 -8.50
CA MET A 65 4.07 6.77 -8.22
C MET A 65 2.87 7.53 -8.78
N THR A 66 1.91 6.82 -9.34
CA THR A 66 0.57 7.33 -9.61
C THR A 66 -0.40 6.70 -8.63
N LEU A 67 -1.08 7.52 -7.83
CA LEU A 67 -2.13 7.05 -6.94
C LEU A 67 -3.47 7.23 -7.65
N LYS A 68 -4.10 6.13 -8.10
CA LYS A 68 -5.49 6.16 -8.54
C LYS A 68 -6.38 6.30 -7.32
N ILE A 69 -7.30 7.25 -7.32
CA ILE A 69 -8.30 7.45 -6.26
C ILE A 69 -9.70 7.50 -6.86
N ILE A 70 -10.72 7.15 -6.06
CA ILE A 70 -12.11 7.33 -6.46
C ILE A 70 -12.71 8.45 -5.65
N GLU A 71 -13.11 9.51 -6.34
CA GLU A 71 -13.80 10.65 -5.76
C GLU A 71 -14.98 11.05 -6.64
N ASN A 72 -16.16 11.25 -6.03
CA ASN A 72 -17.39 11.61 -6.75
C ASN A 72 -17.71 10.66 -7.93
N LYS A 73 -17.56 9.35 -7.72
CA LYS A 73 -17.77 8.31 -8.76
C LYS A 73 -16.89 8.49 -10.00
N THR A 74 -15.72 9.05 -9.82
CA THR A 74 -14.74 9.27 -10.89
C THR A 74 -13.39 8.75 -10.43
N ILE A 75 -12.71 8.01 -11.29
CA ILE A 75 -11.30 7.61 -11.05
C ILE A 75 -10.42 8.79 -11.43
N LYS A 76 -9.65 9.27 -10.49
CA LYS A 76 -8.65 10.34 -10.68
C LYS A 76 -7.26 9.81 -10.43
N GLU A 77 -6.26 10.44 -11.01
CA GLU A 77 -4.86 10.11 -10.84
C GLU A 77 -4.12 11.26 -10.13
N VAL A 78 -3.52 10.94 -9.00
CA VAL A 78 -2.62 11.83 -8.27
C VAL A 78 -1.20 11.37 -8.55
N LYS A 79 -0.41 12.21 -9.20
CA LYS A 79 1.01 11.96 -9.44
C LYS A 79 1.81 12.34 -8.21
N VAL A 80 2.58 11.40 -7.67
CA VAL A 80 3.49 11.61 -6.54
C VAL A 80 4.91 11.35 -7.04
N SER A 81 5.60 12.43 -7.37
CA SER A 81 6.96 12.40 -7.91
C SER A 81 7.98 12.19 -6.82
N GLU A 82 9.20 11.79 -7.21
CA GLU A 82 10.34 11.70 -6.29
C GLU A 82 10.49 12.96 -5.42
N GLY A 83 10.69 12.79 -4.12
CA GLY A 83 10.78 13.86 -3.12
C GLY A 83 9.44 14.41 -2.64
N SER A 84 8.31 14.02 -3.28
CA SER A 84 6.99 14.53 -2.92
C SER A 84 6.34 13.72 -1.81
N VAL A 85 5.46 14.39 -1.05
CA VAL A 85 4.61 13.78 -0.03
C VAL A 85 3.14 13.95 -0.39
N PHE A 86 2.31 13.03 0.06
CA PHE A 86 0.86 13.10 -0.08
C PHE A 86 0.17 12.50 1.15
N LEU A 87 -0.82 13.20 1.69
CA LEU A 87 -1.67 12.69 2.75
C LEU A 87 -3.05 12.35 2.16
N LEU A 88 -3.37 11.07 2.16
CA LEU A 88 -4.65 10.56 1.69
C LEU A 88 -5.65 10.57 2.86
N PRO A 89 -6.82 11.20 2.72
CA PRO A 89 -7.87 11.13 3.72
C PRO A 89 -8.40 9.71 3.93
N ALA A 90 -8.93 9.46 5.13
CA ALA A 90 -9.60 8.20 5.45
C ALA A 90 -10.77 7.90 4.49
N TYR A 91 -11.03 6.61 4.25
CA TYR A 91 -12.14 6.11 3.44
C TYR A 91 -12.11 6.47 1.95
N ILE A 92 -11.03 7.05 1.43
CA ILE A 92 -10.88 7.26 -0.01
C ILE A 92 -10.38 5.97 -0.66
N PRO A 93 -11.15 5.33 -1.56
CA PRO A 93 -10.67 4.17 -2.30
C PRO A 93 -9.47 4.57 -3.16
N HIS A 94 -8.37 3.83 -3.02
CA HIS A 94 -7.11 4.17 -3.69
C HIS A 94 -6.33 2.95 -4.15
N SER A 95 -5.54 3.13 -5.20
CA SER A 95 -4.75 2.07 -5.83
C SER A 95 -3.39 2.62 -6.25
N PRO A 96 -2.34 2.43 -5.42
CA PRO A 96 -0.98 2.87 -5.77
C PRO A 96 -0.42 2.08 -6.95
N GLN A 97 0.03 2.78 -7.99
CA GLN A 97 0.65 2.26 -9.19
C GLN A 97 2.12 2.67 -9.22
N ARG A 98 3.02 1.70 -9.22
CA ARG A 98 4.49 1.90 -9.28
C ARG A 98 5.05 1.07 -10.43
N PRO A 99 4.95 1.55 -11.69
CA PRO A 99 5.41 0.76 -12.84
C PRO A 99 6.93 0.63 -12.91
N GLU A 100 7.67 1.57 -12.33
CA GLU A 100 9.13 1.60 -12.40
C GLU A 100 9.76 0.60 -11.42
N PRO A 101 10.67 -0.29 -11.87
CA PRO A 101 11.33 -1.28 -11.01
C PRO A 101 12.12 -0.67 -9.85
N GLU A 102 12.68 0.52 -10.04
CA GLU A 102 13.48 1.23 -9.05
C GLU A 102 12.66 2.18 -8.15
N SER A 103 11.33 2.23 -8.35
CA SER A 103 10.46 3.07 -7.53
C SER A 103 10.47 2.61 -6.08
N LEU A 104 10.68 3.56 -5.17
CA LEU A 104 10.65 3.34 -3.72
C LEU A 104 9.75 4.39 -3.07
N GLY A 105 8.91 3.98 -2.15
CA GLY A 105 8.08 4.86 -1.34
C GLY A 105 8.04 4.43 0.11
N LEU A 106 7.96 5.40 0.99
CA LEU A 106 7.63 5.22 2.39
C LEU A 106 6.12 5.45 2.56
N VAL A 107 5.47 4.55 3.27
CA VAL A 107 4.06 4.69 3.63
C VAL A 107 3.93 4.58 5.14
N ILE A 108 3.13 5.48 5.70
CA ILE A 108 2.78 5.48 7.12
C ILE A 108 1.26 5.43 7.23
N GLU A 109 0.78 4.47 7.97
CA GLU A 109 -0.63 4.30 8.28
C GLU A 109 -0.81 3.83 9.73
N ARG A 110 -2.00 4.01 10.27
CA ARG A 110 -2.31 3.60 11.64
C ARG A 110 -2.60 2.09 11.69
N THR A 111 -2.16 1.41 12.75
CA THR A 111 -2.58 0.04 13.03
C THR A 111 -4.09 -0.01 13.30
N ARG A 112 -4.72 -1.15 12.97
CA ARG A 112 -6.17 -1.34 13.14
C ARG A 112 -6.45 -1.94 14.50
N PRO A 113 -7.22 -1.24 15.37
CA PRO A 113 -7.79 -1.86 16.56
C PRO A 113 -8.68 -3.05 16.20
N GLU A 114 -8.93 -3.91 17.16
CA GLU A 114 -9.82 -5.04 16.99
C GLU A 114 -11.21 -4.58 16.48
N GLY A 115 -11.74 -5.30 15.50
CA GLY A 115 -13.04 -4.99 14.88
C GLY A 115 -13.01 -3.93 13.78
N VAL A 116 -11.89 -3.22 13.59
CA VAL A 116 -11.74 -2.27 12.48
C VAL A 116 -11.30 -2.99 11.22
N MET A 117 -12.08 -2.85 10.14
CA MET A 117 -11.88 -3.57 8.88
C MET A 117 -11.40 -2.63 7.78
N ASP A 118 -10.44 -3.08 7.00
CA ASP A 118 -10.10 -2.50 5.71
C ASP A 118 -10.97 -3.14 4.62
N GLN A 119 -11.20 -2.43 3.52
CA GLN A 119 -11.88 -2.97 2.36
C GLN A 119 -10.95 -2.99 1.15
N PHE A 120 -11.08 -4.03 0.34
CA PHE A 120 -10.41 -4.16 -0.96
C PHE A 120 -11.49 -4.34 -2.01
N GLU A 121 -11.54 -3.41 -2.96
CA GLU A 121 -12.59 -3.32 -3.96
C GLU A 121 -12.03 -3.48 -5.37
N TRP A 122 -12.70 -4.28 -6.18
CA TRP A 122 -12.49 -4.31 -7.63
C TRP A 122 -13.60 -3.50 -8.28
N ILE A 123 -13.19 -2.54 -9.09
CA ILE A 123 -14.08 -1.53 -9.66
C ILE A 123 -14.17 -1.72 -11.17
N CYS A 124 -15.38 -1.66 -11.71
CA CYS A 124 -15.58 -1.54 -13.14
C CYS A 124 -15.12 -0.15 -13.60
N GLU A 125 -14.08 -0.07 -14.40
CA GLU A 125 -13.49 1.21 -14.82
C GLU A 125 -14.44 2.06 -15.67
N SER A 126 -15.39 1.44 -16.39
CA SER A 126 -16.34 2.15 -17.26
C SER A 126 -17.49 2.83 -16.51
N CYS A 127 -17.97 2.26 -15.41
CA CYS A 127 -19.12 2.80 -14.64
C CYS A 127 -18.78 3.12 -13.19
N VAL A 128 -17.54 2.89 -12.76
CA VAL A 128 -17.03 3.11 -11.40
C VAL A 128 -17.88 2.43 -10.32
N THR A 129 -18.43 1.25 -10.67
CA THR A 129 -19.22 0.43 -9.74
C THR A 129 -18.34 -0.64 -9.15
N CYS A 130 -18.44 -0.86 -7.83
CA CYS A 130 -17.78 -1.98 -7.16
C CYS A 130 -18.37 -3.30 -7.63
N VAL A 131 -17.57 -4.15 -8.27
CA VAL A 131 -17.99 -5.47 -8.76
C VAL A 131 -17.65 -6.58 -7.77
N HIS A 132 -16.67 -6.34 -6.89
CA HIS A 132 -16.30 -7.28 -5.84
C HIS A 132 -15.64 -6.53 -4.68
N ARG A 133 -15.96 -6.93 -3.45
CA ARG A 133 -15.41 -6.37 -2.23
C ARG A 133 -14.99 -7.47 -1.27
N VAL A 134 -13.87 -7.27 -0.60
CA VAL A 134 -13.41 -8.10 0.51
C VAL A 134 -13.14 -7.20 1.69
N GLU A 135 -13.64 -7.57 2.86
CA GLU A 135 -13.34 -6.92 4.12
C GLU A 135 -12.36 -7.79 4.92
N LEU A 136 -11.36 -7.16 5.48
CA LEU A 136 -10.31 -7.84 6.21
C LEU A 136 -9.78 -6.99 7.37
N HIS A 137 -9.67 -7.60 8.55
CA HIS A 137 -8.91 -7.00 9.64
C HIS A 137 -7.42 -7.16 9.38
N LEU A 138 -6.71 -6.06 9.15
CA LEU A 138 -5.28 -6.06 8.90
C LEU A 138 -4.49 -6.02 10.23
N SER A 139 -4.36 -7.17 10.88
CA SER A 139 -3.54 -7.32 12.08
C SER A 139 -2.02 -7.38 11.77
N ASN A 140 -1.68 -7.91 10.59
CA ASN A 140 -0.32 -7.96 10.05
C ASN A 140 -0.36 -7.69 8.55
N PHE A 141 -0.15 -6.43 8.18
CA PHE A 141 -0.31 -5.95 6.81
C PHE A 141 0.41 -6.79 5.75
N ALA A 142 1.67 -7.17 6.00
CA ALA A 142 2.43 -7.94 5.01
C ALA A 142 1.88 -9.36 4.81
N ARG A 143 1.49 -10.04 5.90
CA ARG A 143 0.93 -11.39 5.85
C ARG A 143 -0.49 -11.39 5.28
N ASP A 144 -1.34 -10.52 5.80
CA ASP A 144 -2.77 -10.52 5.52
C ASP A 144 -3.04 -10.06 4.09
N ARG A 145 -2.29 -9.07 3.59
CA ARG A 145 -2.33 -8.64 2.20
C ARG A 145 -1.82 -9.72 1.24
N ASN A 146 -0.74 -10.42 1.57
CA ASN A 146 -0.24 -11.53 0.73
C ASN A 146 -1.26 -12.68 0.64
N PHE A 147 -2.02 -12.92 1.70
CA PHE A 147 -3.12 -13.90 1.67
C PHE A 147 -4.21 -13.49 0.68
N LEU A 148 -4.61 -12.22 0.66
CA LEU A 148 -5.56 -11.69 -0.31
C LEU A 148 -5.05 -11.86 -1.76
N PHE A 149 -3.82 -11.48 -2.02
CA PHE A 149 -3.23 -11.61 -3.35
C PHE A 149 -3.23 -13.07 -3.82
N LYS A 150 -2.77 -14.01 -3.00
CA LYS A 150 -2.78 -15.43 -3.35
C LYS A 150 -4.19 -16.00 -3.57
N LYS A 151 -5.16 -15.60 -2.75
CA LYS A 151 -6.52 -16.15 -2.80
C LYS A 151 -7.34 -15.61 -3.96
N TYR A 152 -7.18 -14.36 -4.35
CA TYR A 152 -8.05 -13.69 -5.32
C TYR A 152 -7.37 -13.48 -6.68
N TYR A 153 -6.09 -13.13 -6.73
CA TYR A 153 -5.39 -12.95 -8.01
C TYR A 153 -5.12 -14.25 -8.74
N SER A 154 -4.87 -15.37 -8.03
CA SER A 154 -4.75 -16.69 -8.66
C SER A 154 -6.05 -17.15 -9.31
N LYS A 155 -7.22 -16.68 -8.85
CA LYS A 155 -8.53 -17.01 -9.43
C LYS A 155 -8.90 -16.14 -10.63
N ILE A 156 -8.37 -14.92 -10.73
CA ILE A 156 -8.64 -13.99 -11.84
C ILE A 156 -7.73 -14.29 -13.04
N ALA A 157 -6.49 -14.72 -12.80
CA ALA A 157 -5.55 -15.09 -13.85
C ALA A 157 -5.93 -16.39 -14.60
N ASN A 158 -6.90 -17.17 -14.11
CA ASN A 158 -7.37 -18.42 -14.69
C ASN A 158 -8.78 -18.32 -15.32
N LYS A 159 -9.27 -17.13 -15.58
CA LYS A 159 -10.48 -16.82 -16.35
C LYS A 159 -10.13 -15.91 -17.53
#